data_f3f6802989c986396aa4ad055450c870
#
_entry.id   f3f6802989c986396aa4ad055450c870
#
_cell.length_a   1.000
_cell.length_b   1.000
_cell.length_c   1.000
_cell.angle_alpha   90.00
_cell.angle_beta   90.00
_cell.angle_gamma   90.00
#
_symmetry.space_group_name_H-M   'P 1'
#
loop_
_entity.id
_entity.type
_entity.pdbx_description
1 polymer ?
#
loop_
_entity_poly.entity_id
_entity_poly.type
_entity_poly.pdbx_seq_one_letter_code
_entity_poly.pdbx_strand_id
1 'polypeptide(L)'
;VVCPILLLVGYDMIRRWMYEKSAKKDTDQLLAELEELRRLKAEKEKQEQKAKSKQIFQRDGKLSGYHDLVMYNLAAAKAVYTEDNEVEIYTDGKEYFKHLYEAIARAKEFIHIQSYIIKDDELWRAIETLLSKKVKEGVEVRVLYDSMGCRKMRKREWNRIRSKGIEVGEFFPAFFKRLHLRINYRNHRKIIIIDGTKAYIGGFNIGREYLGLDKKFGYWRDTHLGIAGSSAISLHIRFILDWNYTTKQNLFHDEKLIKEFWHGDGTDGVQIISSGPDTQNEEIR
;
A
#
# COMPACT_ATOMS: atom_id res chain seq x y z
N VAL A 1 -41.72 4.30 -12.89
CA VAL A 1 -40.41 4.42 -13.54
C VAL A 1 -39.47 4.90 -12.46
N VAL A 2 -38.69 4.01 -11.85
CA VAL A 2 -37.70 4.37 -10.85
C VAL A 2 -36.56 5.10 -11.56
N CYS A 3 -36.26 6.31 -11.12
CA CYS A 3 -35.25 7.13 -11.74
C CYS A 3 -33.87 6.41 -11.74
N PRO A 4 -33.20 6.27 -12.88
CA PRO A 4 -31.89 5.60 -12.96
C PRO A 4 -30.84 6.18 -12.00
N ILE A 5 -30.99 7.46 -11.64
CA ILE A 5 -30.11 8.16 -10.68
C ILE A 5 -30.28 7.58 -9.27
N LEU A 6 -31.51 7.24 -8.84
CA LEU A 6 -31.77 6.62 -7.52
C LEU A 6 -31.16 5.22 -7.43
N LEU A 7 -31.20 4.44 -8.51
CA LEU A 7 -30.55 3.12 -8.59
C LEU A 7 -29.03 3.23 -8.50
N LEU A 8 -28.43 4.22 -9.17
CA LEU A 8 -26.99 4.48 -9.12
C LEU A 8 -26.54 4.94 -7.73
N VAL A 9 -27.28 5.84 -7.10
CA VAL A 9 -27.00 6.31 -5.73
C VAL A 9 -27.14 5.14 -4.73
N GLY A 10 -28.18 4.33 -4.88
CA GLY A 10 -28.39 3.14 -4.04
C GLY A 10 -27.26 2.13 -4.21
N TYR A 11 -26.83 1.85 -5.44
CA TYR A 11 -25.70 0.94 -5.72
C TYR A 11 -24.39 1.44 -5.09
N ASP A 12 -24.08 2.73 -5.23
CA ASP A 12 -22.87 3.31 -4.64
C ASP A 12 -22.90 3.28 -3.10
N MET A 13 -24.08 3.52 -2.50
CA MET A 13 -24.25 3.42 -1.04
C MET A 13 -24.05 1.98 -0.54
N ILE A 14 -24.65 1.00 -1.21
CA ILE A 14 -24.52 -0.41 -0.86
C ILE A 14 -23.05 -0.84 -1.02
N ARG A 15 -22.40 -0.43 -2.10
CA ARG A 15 -20.99 -0.76 -2.37
C ARG A 15 -20.05 -0.14 -1.34
N ARG A 16 -20.30 1.11 -0.93
CA ARG A 16 -19.58 1.77 0.15
C ARG A 16 -19.78 1.04 1.48
N TRP A 17 -21.00 0.74 1.83
CA TRP A 17 -21.33 0.00 3.05
C TRP A 17 -20.66 -1.39 3.07
N MET A 18 -20.68 -2.10 1.95
CA MET A 18 -19.97 -3.39 1.81
C MET A 18 -18.47 -3.24 1.97
N TYR A 19 -17.86 -2.18 1.39
CA TYR A 19 -16.45 -1.89 1.56
C TYR A 19 -16.11 -1.59 3.02
N GLU A 20 -16.84 -0.66 3.62
CA GLU A 20 -16.66 -0.27 5.02
C GLU A 20 -16.80 -1.49 5.95
N LYS A 21 -17.81 -2.32 5.73
CA LYS A 21 -18.04 -3.52 6.53
C LYS A 21 -16.97 -4.60 6.33
N SER A 22 -16.56 -4.85 5.08
CA SER A 22 -15.52 -5.83 4.78
C SER A 22 -14.16 -5.37 5.31
N ALA A 23 -13.75 -4.14 4.97
CA ALA A 23 -12.48 -3.60 5.40
C ALA A 23 -12.38 -3.50 6.93
N LYS A 24 -13.45 -3.11 7.61
CA LYS A 24 -13.49 -3.06 9.08
C LYS A 24 -13.38 -4.45 9.68
N LYS A 25 -14.15 -5.42 9.18
CA LYS A 25 -14.12 -6.79 9.69
C LYS A 25 -12.73 -7.42 9.50
N ASP A 26 -12.17 -7.27 8.30
CA ASP A 26 -10.85 -7.83 7.99
C ASP A 26 -9.75 -7.13 8.81
N THR A 27 -9.88 -5.80 9.01
CA THR A 27 -8.96 -5.03 9.85
C THR A 27 -9.07 -5.43 11.31
N ASP A 28 -10.28 -5.55 11.86
CA ASP A 28 -10.50 -5.93 13.26
C ASP A 28 -10.03 -7.37 13.53
N GLN A 29 -10.27 -8.30 12.60
CA GLN A 29 -9.79 -9.67 12.69
C GLN A 29 -8.26 -9.74 12.65
N LEU A 30 -7.64 -9.02 11.73
CA LEU A 30 -6.20 -8.96 11.61
C LEU A 30 -5.53 -8.29 12.82
N LEU A 31 -6.16 -7.23 13.36
CA LEU A 31 -5.68 -6.59 14.58
C LEU A 31 -5.76 -7.55 15.76
N ALA A 32 -6.84 -8.35 15.86
CA ALA A 32 -6.96 -9.37 16.88
C ALA A 32 -5.86 -10.46 16.75
N GLU A 33 -5.60 -10.93 15.53
CA GLU A 33 -4.52 -11.89 15.24
C GLU A 33 -3.14 -11.28 15.50
N LEU A 34 -2.93 -10.02 15.13
CA LEU A 34 -1.71 -9.27 15.44
C LEU A 34 -1.53 -9.03 16.94
N GLU A 35 -2.59 -8.76 17.66
CA GLU A 35 -2.57 -8.63 19.12
C GLU A 35 -2.29 -9.98 19.78
N GLU A 36 -2.86 -11.06 19.28
CA GLU A 36 -2.61 -12.42 19.79
C GLU A 36 -1.18 -12.88 19.50
N LEU A 37 -0.67 -12.67 18.30
CA LEU A 37 0.73 -12.92 17.95
C LEU A 37 1.70 -12.06 18.79
N ARG A 38 1.36 -10.81 19.05
CA ARG A 38 2.11 -9.93 19.95
C ARG A 38 2.07 -10.46 21.38
N ARG A 39 0.92 -10.93 21.82
CA ARG A 39 0.75 -11.51 23.18
C ARG A 39 1.58 -12.76 23.33
N LEU A 40 1.54 -13.68 22.36
CA LEU A 40 2.36 -14.90 22.33
C LEU A 40 3.85 -14.59 22.24
N LYS A 41 4.24 -13.60 21.45
CA LYS A 41 5.62 -13.13 21.35
C LYS A 41 6.05 -12.39 22.62
N ALA A 42 5.18 -11.54 23.19
CA ALA A 42 5.43 -10.84 24.46
C ALA A 42 5.52 -11.83 25.65
N GLU A 43 4.80 -12.93 25.64
CA GLU A 43 4.95 -14.00 26.64
C GLU A 43 6.28 -14.75 26.48
N LYS A 44 6.71 -15.00 25.26
CA LYS A 44 8.02 -15.60 24.94
C LYS A 44 9.18 -14.62 25.24
N GLU A 45 9.02 -13.36 24.90
CA GLU A 45 9.97 -12.28 25.17
C GLU A 45 9.94 -11.81 26.63
N LYS A 46 8.83 -11.98 27.39
CA LYS A 46 8.78 -11.70 28.82
C LYS A 46 9.74 -12.58 29.65
N GLN A 47 10.07 -13.75 29.14
CA GLN A 47 11.11 -14.59 29.78
C GLN A 47 12.53 -14.06 29.47
N GLU A 48 12.74 -13.40 28.30
CA GLU A 48 14.03 -12.84 27.89
C GLU A 48 14.16 -11.33 28.19
N GLN A 49 13.06 -10.60 28.31
CA GLN A 49 13.03 -9.12 28.36
C GLN A 49 12.87 -8.49 29.74
N LYS A 50 12.83 -9.21 30.85
CA LYS A 50 12.90 -8.54 32.18
C LYS A 50 14.11 -7.63 32.35
N ALA A 51 15.11 -7.72 31.47
CA ALA A 51 16.31 -6.88 31.49
C ALA A 51 16.33 -5.77 30.42
N LYS A 52 15.60 -5.92 29.26
CA LYS A 52 15.66 -4.97 28.14
C LYS A 52 14.53 -3.94 28.10
N SER A 53 13.37 -4.20 28.72
CA SER A 53 12.17 -3.34 28.63
C SER A 53 12.30 -1.98 29.32
N LYS A 54 13.30 -1.79 30.18
CA LYS A 54 13.61 -0.48 30.78
C LYS A 54 14.46 0.45 29.89
N GLN A 55 15.09 -0.06 28.83
CA GLN A 55 16.04 0.72 28.02
C GLN A 55 15.43 1.39 26.78
N ILE A 56 14.35 0.87 26.20
CA ILE A 56 13.80 1.37 24.93
C ILE A 56 13.11 2.74 25.11
N PHE A 57 12.36 2.94 26.20
CA PHE A 57 11.76 4.23 26.51
C PHE A 57 12.72 5.27 27.12
N GLN A 58 13.91 4.84 27.58
CA GLN A 58 14.92 5.73 28.16
C GLN A 58 15.99 6.19 27.15
N ARG A 59 16.01 5.63 25.94
CA ARG A 59 17.14 5.83 25.03
C ARG A 59 17.12 7.12 24.23
N ASP A 60 15.95 7.76 24.00
CA ASP A 60 15.94 8.98 23.19
C ASP A 60 14.97 10.03 23.69
N GLY A 61 15.52 11.11 24.22
CA GLY A 61 14.79 12.36 24.45
C GLY A 61 14.12 12.96 23.19
N LYS A 62 14.34 12.39 22.03
CA LYS A 62 13.66 12.76 20.77
C LYS A 62 12.21 12.29 20.70
N LEU A 63 11.87 11.14 21.28
CA LEU A 63 10.50 10.61 21.28
C LEU A 63 9.61 11.22 22.34
N SER A 64 10.17 11.80 23.42
CA SER A 64 9.38 12.37 24.50
C SER A 64 8.44 13.48 24.02
N GLY A 65 8.82 14.23 22.96
CA GLY A 65 7.98 15.28 22.35
C GLY A 65 6.86 14.75 21.45
N TYR A 66 6.92 13.49 21.00
CA TYR A 66 5.95 12.89 20.07
C TYR A 66 5.14 11.74 20.68
N HIS A 67 5.40 11.39 21.93
CA HIS A 67 4.74 10.27 22.61
C HIS A 67 3.22 10.35 22.53
N ASP A 68 2.63 11.49 22.85
CA ASP A 68 1.19 11.68 22.85
C ASP A 68 0.59 11.53 21.44
N LEU A 69 1.30 11.99 20.41
CA LEU A 69 0.89 11.83 19.02
C LEU A 69 0.93 10.35 18.59
N VAL A 70 1.99 9.63 18.95
CA VAL A 70 2.11 8.20 18.68
C VAL A 70 0.99 7.42 19.35
N MET A 71 0.69 7.72 20.62
CA MET A 71 -0.37 7.07 21.38
C MET A 71 -1.76 7.42 20.86
N TYR A 72 -1.97 8.68 20.46
CA TYR A 72 -3.22 9.09 19.83
C TYR A 72 -3.46 8.33 18.53
N ASN A 73 -2.47 8.25 17.64
CA ASN A 73 -2.58 7.52 16.38
C ASN A 73 -2.78 6.00 16.58
N LEU A 74 -2.15 5.42 17.61
CA LEU A 74 -2.40 4.04 17.98
C LEU A 74 -3.85 3.81 18.42
N ALA A 75 -4.38 4.71 19.25
CA ALA A 75 -5.74 4.58 19.76
C ALA A 75 -6.79 4.87 18.68
N ALA A 76 -6.64 5.95 17.92
CA ALA A 76 -7.61 6.43 16.95
C ALA A 76 -7.57 5.65 15.62
N ALA A 77 -6.38 5.41 15.08
CA ALA A 77 -6.16 4.83 13.75
C ALA A 77 -5.63 3.38 13.80
N LYS A 78 -5.41 2.82 14.99
CA LYS A 78 -4.73 1.51 15.18
C LYS A 78 -3.37 1.45 14.48
N ALA A 79 -2.74 2.60 14.32
CA ALA A 79 -1.44 2.72 13.70
C ALA A 79 -0.34 2.28 14.67
N VAL A 80 0.40 1.27 14.28
CA VAL A 80 1.51 0.75 15.08
C VAL A 80 2.76 1.55 14.79
N TYR A 81 3.45 1.99 15.83
CA TYR A 81 4.77 2.61 15.73
C TYR A 81 5.86 1.55 15.82
N THR A 82 6.86 1.64 14.94
CA THR A 82 8.03 0.74 14.91
C THR A 82 9.32 1.55 14.79
N GLU A 83 10.44 1.06 15.33
CA GLU A 83 11.73 1.76 15.41
C GLU A 83 12.87 1.03 14.69
N ASP A 84 12.55 -0.04 13.99
CA ASP A 84 13.51 -0.91 13.31
C ASP A 84 13.51 -0.69 11.79
N ASN A 85 13.26 0.55 11.36
CA ASN A 85 13.17 0.85 9.94
C ASN A 85 14.41 1.59 9.45
N GLU A 86 14.73 1.38 8.18
CA GLU A 86 15.60 2.23 7.37
C GLU A 86 14.71 2.97 6.37
N VAL A 87 14.77 4.32 6.41
CA VAL A 87 13.92 5.18 5.58
C VAL A 87 14.78 5.97 4.60
N GLU A 88 14.53 5.74 3.31
CA GLU A 88 15.10 6.53 2.21
C GLU A 88 14.08 7.54 1.71
N ILE A 89 14.48 8.79 1.49
CA ILE A 89 13.61 9.87 1.00
C ILE A 89 14.00 10.24 -0.42
N TYR A 90 13.08 10.09 -1.35
CA TYR A 90 13.25 10.46 -2.75
C TYR A 90 12.43 11.71 -3.07
N THR A 91 13.08 12.72 -3.62
CA THR A 91 12.43 13.94 -4.11
C THR A 91 12.51 14.10 -5.62
N ASP A 92 13.30 13.26 -6.27
CA ASP A 92 13.48 13.18 -7.72
C ASP A 92 12.96 11.83 -8.26
N GLY A 93 12.16 11.90 -9.30
CA GLY A 93 11.56 10.69 -9.87
C GLY A 93 12.57 9.76 -10.54
N LYS A 94 13.64 10.27 -11.14
CA LYS A 94 14.66 9.43 -11.78
C LYS A 94 15.41 8.59 -10.74
N GLU A 95 15.76 9.21 -9.62
CA GLU A 95 16.40 8.54 -8.51
C GLU A 95 15.45 7.47 -7.93
N TYR A 96 14.21 7.84 -7.61
CA TYR A 96 13.21 6.91 -7.11
C TYR A 96 13.01 5.70 -8.03
N PHE A 97 12.75 5.93 -9.32
CA PHE A 97 12.49 4.83 -10.25
C PHE A 97 13.71 3.96 -10.53
N LYS A 98 14.94 4.50 -10.43
CA LYS A 98 16.18 3.71 -10.48
C LYS A 98 16.21 2.73 -9.31
N HIS A 99 16.02 3.21 -8.07
CA HIS A 99 16.03 2.36 -6.87
C HIS A 99 14.87 1.34 -6.88
N LEU A 100 13.68 1.76 -7.33
CA LEU A 100 12.55 0.85 -7.51
C LEU A 100 12.87 -0.26 -8.52
N TYR A 101 13.47 0.07 -9.64
CA TYR A 101 13.84 -0.91 -10.67
C TYR A 101 14.84 -1.94 -10.13
N GLU A 102 15.84 -1.49 -9.39
CA GLU A 102 16.81 -2.35 -8.73
C GLU A 102 16.17 -3.25 -7.67
N ALA A 103 15.23 -2.72 -6.90
CA ALA A 103 14.50 -3.48 -5.89
C ALA A 103 13.61 -4.56 -6.54
N ILE A 104 12.87 -4.23 -7.60
CA ILE A 104 12.08 -5.19 -8.39
C ILE A 104 12.99 -6.30 -8.95
N ALA A 105 14.16 -5.94 -9.48
CA ALA A 105 15.10 -6.91 -10.04
C ALA A 105 15.60 -7.94 -9.00
N ARG A 106 15.68 -7.53 -7.73
CA ARG A 106 16.13 -8.38 -6.60
C ARG A 106 15.00 -9.18 -5.94
N ALA A 107 13.74 -8.90 -6.24
CA ALA A 107 12.59 -9.60 -5.67
C ALA A 107 12.66 -11.11 -5.88
N LYS A 108 12.26 -11.89 -4.87
CA LYS A 108 12.34 -13.35 -4.86
C LYS A 108 11.01 -14.06 -4.72
N GLU A 109 10.03 -13.42 -4.07
CA GLU A 109 8.78 -14.07 -3.70
C GLU A 109 7.58 -13.38 -4.30
N PHE A 110 7.38 -12.10 -4.02
CA PHE A 110 6.26 -11.37 -4.58
C PHE A 110 6.53 -9.87 -4.74
N ILE A 111 5.79 -9.25 -5.67
CA ILE A 111 5.78 -7.82 -5.92
C ILE A 111 4.32 -7.36 -5.99
N HIS A 112 3.92 -6.47 -5.10
CA HIS A 112 2.61 -5.85 -5.10
C HIS A 112 2.73 -4.38 -5.44
N ILE A 113 2.01 -3.93 -6.47
CA ILE A 113 2.02 -2.54 -6.93
C ILE A 113 0.60 -2.01 -6.84
N GLN A 114 0.42 -0.91 -6.11
CA GLN A 114 -0.80 -0.12 -6.08
C GLN A 114 -0.47 1.29 -6.54
N SER A 115 -1.15 1.78 -7.58
CA SER A 115 -0.93 3.13 -8.08
C SER A 115 -2.23 3.76 -8.58
N TYR A 116 -2.41 5.04 -8.28
CA TYR A 116 -3.55 5.80 -8.78
C TYR A 116 -3.49 6.00 -10.30
N ILE A 117 -2.29 6.34 -10.81
CA ILE A 117 -2.06 6.51 -12.25
C ILE A 117 -0.97 5.55 -12.71
N ILE A 118 -1.27 4.80 -13.76
CA ILE A 118 -0.30 4.07 -14.57
C ILE A 118 -0.52 4.49 -16.02
N LYS A 119 0.53 4.94 -16.70
CA LYS A 119 0.47 5.33 -18.12
C LYS A 119 1.16 4.28 -18.99
N ASP A 120 0.61 4.00 -20.18
CA ASP A 120 1.27 3.16 -21.18
C ASP A 120 2.37 3.94 -21.91
N ASP A 121 3.43 4.23 -21.18
CA ASP A 121 4.61 4.94 -21.68
C ASP A 121 5.89 4.14 -21.48
N GLU A 122 7.03 4.73 -21.83
CA GLU A 122 8.33 4.07 -21.76
C GLU A 122 8.71 3.63 -20.33
N LEU A 123 8.32 4.41 -19.30
CA LEU A 123 8.58 4.05 -17.91
C LEU A 123 7.84 2.79 -17.50
N TRP A 124 6.51 2.76 -17.74
CA TRP A 124 5.72 1.57 -17.41
C TRP A 124 6.18 0.35 -18.19
N ARG A 125 6.48 0.51 -19.50
CA ARG A 125 6.91 -0.62 -20.34
C ARG A 125 8.24 -1.22 -19.86
N ALA A 126 9.16 -0.40 -19.36
CA ALA A 126 10.39 -0.89 -18.73
C ALA A 126 10.07 -1.68 -17.46
N ILE A 127 9.23 -1.15 -16.58
CA ILE A 127 8.78 -1.84 -15.36
C ILE A 127 8.04 -3.14 -15.73
N GLU A 128 7.07 -3.10 -16.64
CA GLU A 128 6.30 -4.26 -17.10
C GLU A 128 7.21 -5.37 -17.65
N THR A 129 8.25 -5.02 -18.39
CA THR A 129 9.22 -5.97 -18.92
C THR A 129 9.96 -6.68 -17.80
N LEU A 130 10.39 -5.93 -16.80
CA LEU A 130 11.08 -6.49 -15.63
C LEU A 130 10.13 -7.36 -14.79
N LEU A 131 8.90 -6.91 -14.54
CA LEU A 131 7.87 -7.70 -13.84
C LEU A 131 7.58 -9.00 -14.56
N SER A 132 7.46 -8.95 -15.90
CA SER A 132 7.28 -10.17 -16.72
C SER A 132 8.44 -11.15 -16.61
N LYS A 133 9.68 -10.64 -16.49
CA LYS A 133 10.85 -11.48 -16.22
C LYS A 133 10.74 -12.13 -14.84
N LYS A 134 10.38 -11.35 -13.81
CA LYS A 134 10.21 -11.85 -12.44
C LYS A 134 9.11 -12.91 -12.33
N VAL A 135 7.99 -12.75 -13.04
CA VAL A 135 6.95 -13.81 -13.13
C VAL A 135 7.53 -15.13 -13.70
N LYS A 136 8.36 -15.05 -14.73
CA LYS A 136 9.03 -16.24 -15.29
C LYS A 136 10.02 -16.88 -14.33
N GLU A 137 10.54 -16.11 -13.38
CA GLU A 137 11.42 -16.57 -12.30
C GLU A 137 10.63 -17.15 -11.11
N GLY A 138 9.28 -17.16 -11.18
CA GLY A 138 8.39 -17.70 -10.15
C GLY A 138 7.93 -16.68 -9.12
N VAL A 139 8.24 -15.37 -9.31
CA VAL A 139 7.79 -14.29 -8.42
C VAL A 139 6.33 -13.96 -8.70
N GLU A 140 5.50 -13.91 -7.66
CA GLU A 140 4.10 -13.49 -7.77
C GLU A 140 4.01 -11.98 -7.97
N VAL A 141 3.27 -11.53 -8.98
CA VAL A 141 3.13 -10.09 -9.27
C VAL A 141 1.67 -9.70 -9.32
N ARG A 142 1.29 -8.72 -8.48
CA ARG A 142 -0.04 -8.14 -8.41
C ARG A 142 -0.01 -6.63 -8.64
N VAL A 143 -0.88 -6.13 -9.52
CA VAL A 143 -1.01 -4.71 -9.83
C VAL A 143 -2.44 -4.26 -9.57
N LEU A 144 -2.62 -3.35 -8.63
CA LEU A 144 -3.89 -2.71 -8.29
C LEU A 144 -3.89 -1.27 -8.82
N TYR A 145 -4.84 -0.94 -9.67
CA TYR A 145 -4.95 0.40 -10.23
C TYR A 145 -6.33 1.02 -10.01
N ASP A 146 -6.39 2.35 -9.96
CA ASP A 146 -7.66 3.08 -9.93
C ASP A 146 -8.20 3.30 -11.35
N SER A 147 -9.48 2.96 -11.56
CA SER A 147 -10.09 3.03 -12.91
C SER A 147 -10.15 4.44 -13.49
N MET A 148 -10.26 5.47 -12.63
CA MET A 148 -10.29 6.86 -13.08
C MET A 148 -8.89 7.38 -13.39
N GLY A 149 -7.94 7.13 -12.51
CA GLY A 149 -6.54 7.53 -12.70
C GLY A 149 -5.94 6.88 -13.94
N CYS A 150 -6.28 5.63 -14.21
CA CYS A 150 -5.79 4.86 -15.36
C CYS A 150 -6.74 4.86 -16.56
N ARG A 151 -7.69 5.81 -16.68
CA ARG A 151 -8.68 5.87 -17.77
C ARG A 151 -8.09 5.91 -19.18
N LYS A 152 -6.84 6.32 -19.34
CA LYS A 152 -6.12 6.34 -20.62
C LYS A 152 -5.52 4.99 -21.00
N MET A 153 -5.35 4.09 -20.05
CA MET A 153 -4.97 2.70 -20.31
C MET A 153 -6.16 1.96 -20.94
N ARG A 154 -5.96 1.37 -22.09
CA ARG A 154 -7.02 0.64 -22.80
C ARG A 154 -7.12 -0.79 -22.25
N LYS A 155 -8.28 -1.41 -22.42
CA LYS A 155 -8.51 -2.80 -22.00
C LYS A 155 -7.49 -3.78 -22.60
N ARG A 156 -7.04 -3.53 -23.84
CA ARG A 156 -6.04 -4.37 -24.52
C ARG A 156 -4.67 -4.33 -23.81
N GLU A 157 -4.27 -3.17 -23.27
CA GLU A 157 -3.02 -3.02 -22.54
C GLU A 157 -3.09 -3.82 -21.21
N TRP A 158 -4.21 -3.73 -20.48
CA TRP A 158 -4.42 -4.56 -19.28
C TRP A 158 -4.47 -6.06 -19.60
N ASN A 159 -5.08 -6.47 -20.71
CA ASN A 159 -5.07 -7.87 -21.14
C ASN A 159 -3.65 -8.34 -21.51
N ARG A 160 -2.84 -7.49 -22.14
CA ARG A 160 -1.43 -7.78 -22.42
C ARG A 160 -0.65 -8.02 -21.11
N ILE A 161 -0.89 -7.20 -20.09
CA ILE A 161 -0.23 -7.35 -18.79
C ILE A 161 -0.65 -8.69 -18.15
N ARG A 162 -1.95 -9.01 -18.15
CA ARG A 162 -2.46 -10.29 -17.62
C ARG A 162 -1.91 -11.51 -18.36
N SER A 163 -1.76 -11.43 -19.70
CA SER A 163 -1.21 -12.54 -20.49
C SER A 163 0.26 -12.86 -20.17
N LYS A 164 0.95 -11.98 -19.45
CA LYS A 164 2.30 -12.19 -18.94
C LYS A 164 2.34 -12.85 -17.55
N GLY A 165 1.18 -13.28 -17.02
CA GLY A 165 1.07 -13.88 -15.70
C GLY A 165 1.01 -12.87 -14.55
N ILE A 166 0.83 -11.57 -14.82
CA ILE A 166 0.65 -10.53 -13.82
C ILE A 166 -0.83 -10.44 -13.46
N GLU A 167 -1.16 -10.60 -12.18
CA GLU A 167 -2.53 -10.38 -11.70
C GLU A 167 -2.85 -8.88 -11.66
N VAL A 168 -4.05 -8.52 -12.15
CA VAL A 168 -4.43 -7.10 -12.25
C VAL A 168 -5.82 -6.88 -11.67
N GLY A 169 -5.91 -6.06 -10.62
CA GLY A 169 -7.13 -5.58 -9.99
C GLY A 169 -7.50 -4.16 -10.44
N GLU A 170 -8.78 -3.91 -10.74
CA GLU A 170 -9.32 -2.60 -11.06
C GLU A 170 -10.11 -2.06 -9.88
N PHE A 171 -9.56 -1.06 -9.18
CA PHE A 171 -10.24 -0.44 -8.06
C PHE A 171 -11.35 0.50 -8.54
N PHE A 172 -12.57 0.33 -8.02
CA PHE A 172 -13.75 1.09 -8.41
C PHE A 172 -13.98 1.13 -9.94
N PRO A 173 -14.25 0.00 -10.61
CA PRO A 173 -14.58 -0.01 -12.03
C PRO A 173 -15.79 0.87 -12.28
N ALA A 174 -15.68 1.77 -13.24
CA ALA A 174 -16.79 2.64 -13.62
C ALA A 174 -17.88 1.82 -14.33
N PHE A 175 -19.00 1.60 -13.66
CA PHE A 175 -20.16 0.90 -14.23
C PHE A 175 -20.74 1.65 -15.44
N PHE A 176 -20.67 3.00 -15.40
CA PHE A 176 -20.96 3.88 -16.53
C PHE A 176 -19.80 4.83 -16.74
N LYS A 177 -19.05 4.67 -17.82
CA LYS A 177 -17.89 5.52 -18.17
C LYS A 177 -18.17 7.02 -18.27
N ARG A 178 -19.45 7.44 -18.28
CA ARG A 178 -19.88 8.84 -18.43
C ARG A 178 -20.49 9.49 -17.19
N LEU A 179 -20.90 8.73 -16.16
CA LEU A 179 -21.50 9.30 -14.95
C LEU A 179 -20.56 9.11 -13.75
N HIS A 180 -19.65 10.06 -13.56
CA HIS A 180 -18.75 10.08 -12.42
C HIS A 180 -19.36 10.91 -11.29
N LEU A 181 -20.41 10.41 -10.64
CA LEU A 181 -21.12 11.14 -9.58
C LEU A 181 -20.32 11.30 -8.28
N ARG A 182 -19.20 10.57 -8.11
CA ARG A 182 -18.37 10.65 -6.89
C ARG A 182 -16.89 10.56 -7.22
N ILE A 183 -16.32 11.68 -7.65
CA ILE A 183 -14.90 11.83 -7.97
C ILE A 183 -14.02 11.59 -6.72
N ASN A 184 -14.55 11.84 -5.52
CA ASN A 184 -13.80 11.84 -4.26
C ASN A 184 -13.52 10.43 -3.67
N TYR A 185 -14.23 9.40 -4.13
CA TYR A 185 -14.01 8.02 -3.64
C TYR A 185 -13.02 7.28 -4.53
N ARG A 186 -11.76 7.75 -4.54
CA ARG A 186 -10.70 7.15 -5.35
C ARG A 186 -9.56 6.66 -4.48
N ASN A 187 -8.94 5.59 -4.92
CA ASN A 187 -7.75 5.08 -4.26
C ASN A 187 -6.52 5.84 -4.75
N HIS A 188 -6.18 6.92 -4.05
CA HIS A 188 -5.05 7.78 -4.43
C HIS A 188 -3.70 7.30 -3.88
N ARG A 189 -3.65 6.09 -3.30
CA ARG A 189 -2.43 5.51 -2.74
C ARG A 189 -1.46 5.08 -3.84
N LYS A 190 -0.18 5.26 -3.61
CA LYS A 190 0.93 4.73 -4.38
C LYS A 190 1.78 3.94 -3.42
N ILE A 191 1.59 2.63 -3.44
CA ILE A 191 2.25 1.69 -2.54
C ILE A 191 2.87 0.59 -3.39
N ILE A 192 4.13 0.28 -3.16
CA ILE A 192 4.79 -0.87 -3.77
C ILE A 192 5.42 -1.69 -2.65
N ILE A 193 5.13 -2.98 -2.63
CA ILE A 193 5.68 -3.92 -1.65
C ILE A 193 6.53 -4.94 -2.40
N ILE A 194 7.71 -5.22 -1.87
CA ILE A 194 8.63 -6.23 -2.39
C ILE A 194 8.98 -7.20 -1.27
N ASP A 195 8.64 -8.46 -1.47
CA ASP A 195 8.91 -9.59 -0.57
C ASP A 195 8.47 -9.36 0.88
N GLY A 196 7.53 -8.41 1.12
CA GLY A 196 7.01 -8.04 2.44
C GLY A 196 7.97 -7.27 3.34
N THR A 197 9.22 -7.11 2.94
CA THR A 197 10.29 -6.52 3.74
C THR A 197 10.68 -5.10 3.30
N LYS A 198 10.43 -4.75 2.05
CA LYS A 198 10.65 -3.41 1.52
C LYS A 198 9.35 -2.84 0.94
N ALA A 199 9.05 -1.62 1.31
CA ALA A 199 7.88 -0.88 0.84
C ALA A 199 8.28 0.49 0.28
N TYR A 200 7.50 0.96 -0.69
CA TYR A 200 7.60 2.32 -1.21
C TYR A 200 6.24 2.99 -1.10
N ILE A 201 6.22 4.24 -0.62
CA ILE A 201 5.00 5.04 -0.49
C ILE A 201 5.30 6.51 -0.74
N GLY A 202 4.41 7.21 -1.47
CA GLY A 202 4.58 8.65 -1.68
C GLY A 202 3.72 9.23 -2.79
N GLY A 203 4.19 10.31 -3.41
CA GLY A 203 3.42 11.07 -4.38
C GLY A 203 3.64 10.65 -5.83
N PHE A 204 4.76 10.00 -6.18
CA PHE A 204 5.03 9.60 -7.56
C PHE A 204 4.07 8.50 -8.04
N ASN A 205 3.34 8.78 -9.12
CA ASN A 205 2.66 7.75 -9.88
C ASN A 205 3.59 7.17 -10.96
N ILE A 206 3.10 6.21 -11.75
CA ILE A 206 3.89 5.57 -12.81
C ILE A 206 3.59 6.25 -14.15
N GLY A 207 4.50 7.11 -14.58
CA GLY A 207 4.41 7.87 -15.82
C GLY A 207 5.65 8.72 -16.06
N ARG A 208 6.01 8.92 -17.31
CA ARG A 208 7.23 9.64 -17.72
C ARG A 208 7.32 11.09 -17.25
N GLU A 209 6.19 11.73 -16.95
CA GLU A 209 6.15 13.06 -16.37
C GLU A 209 6.87 13.14 -15.04
N TYR A 210 6.83 12.07 -14.24
CA TYR A 210 7.52 12.00 -12.96
C TYR A 210 9.04 11.87 -13.11
N LEU A 211 9.52 11.53 -14.32
CA LEU A 211 10.95 11.56 -14.67
C LEU A 211 11.41 12.95 -15.16
N GLY A 212 10.51 13.95 -15.19
CA GLY A 212 10.81 15.25 -15.79
C GLY A 212 10.97 15.23 -17.32
N LEU A 213 10.49 14.18 -17.99
CA LEU A 213 10.63 14.00 -19.44
C LEU A 213 9.44 14.58 -20.24
N ASP A 214 8.40 14.99 -19.57
CA ASP A 214 7.25 15.62 -20.22
C ASP A 214 7.46 17.12 -20.35
N LYS A 215 7.57 17.61 -21.59
CA LYS A 215 7.83 19.03 -21.88
C LYS A 215 6.77 19.99 -21.32
N LYS A 216 5.53 19.52 -21.12
CA LYS A 216 4.44 20.31 -20.56
C LYS A 216 4.61 20.58 -19.08
N PHE A 217 5.12 19.59 -18.32
CA PHE A 217 5.23 19.67 -16.88
C PHE A 217 6.65 20.04 -16.43
N GLY A 218 7.66 19.78 -17.25
CA GLY A 218 9.06 20.00 -16.89
C GLY A 218 9.52 19.12 -15.74
N TYR A 219 10.38 19.65 -14.88
CA TYR A 219 10.83 18.95 -13.68
C TYR A 219 9.68 18.76 -12.69
N TRP A 220 9.45 17.50 -12.28
CA TRP A 220 8.43 17.16 -11.32
C TRP A 220 9.07 16.79 -9.97
N ARG A 221 8.89 17.65 -8.97
CA ARG A 221 9.31 17.39 -7.60
C ARG A 221 8.14 16.84 -6.81
N ASP A 222 8.32 15.70 -6.18
CA ASP A 222 7.37 15.11 -5.23
C ASP A 222 8.15 14.49 -4.06
N THR A 223 7.49 13.84 -3.12
CA THR A 223 8.16 13.12 -2.03
C THR A 223 7.70 11.67 -2.04
N HIS A 224 8.66 10.75 -2.02
CA HIS A 224 8.43 9.31 -1.95
C HIS A 224 9.40 8.70 -0.95
N LEU A 225 8.96 7.71 -0.22
CA LEU A 225 9.75 7.01 0.78
C LEU A 225 10.00 5.58 0.33
N GLY A 226 11.22 5.10 0.52
CA GLY A 226 11.56 3.68 0.59
C GLY A 226 11.71 3.31 2.06
N ILE A 227 11.04 2.24 2.48
CA ILE A 227 11.03 1.81 3.87
C ILE A 227 11.41 0.34 3.89
N ALA A 228 12.49 0.00 4.58
CA ALA A 228 12.85 -1.38 4.90
C ALA A 228 12.75 -1.56 6.42
N GLY A 229 11.90 -2.47 6.89
CA GLY A 229 11.63 -2.65 8.31
C GLY A 229 10.19 -3.06 8.61
N SER A 230 9.84 -3.19 9.86
CA SER A 230 8.52 -3.65 10.32
C SER A 230 7.35 -2.78 9.81
N SER A 231 7.58 -1.50 9.50
CA SER A 231 6.54 -0.63 8.91
C SER A 231 6.12 -1.04 7.50
N ALA A 232 6.95 -1.77 6.75
CA ALA A 232 6.58 -2.32 5.46
C ALA A 232 5.37 -3.27 5.56
N ILE A 233 5.23 -3.98 6.69
CA ILE A 233 4.11 -4.87 6.98
C ILE A 233 2.79 -4.08 7.04
N SER A 234 2.77 -2.92 7.70
CA SER A 234 1.58 -2.08 7.79
C SER A 234 1.10 -1.61 6.41
N LEU A 235 2.03 -1.26 5.52
CA LEU A 235 1.73 -0.90 4.13
C LEU A 235 1.26 -2.11 3.32
N HIS A 236 1.84 -3.29 3.55
CA HIS A 236 1.43 -4.52 2.90
C HIS A 236 0.00 -4.93 3.30
N ILE A 237 -0.33 -4.85 4.58
CA ILE A 237 -1.70 -5.05 5.08
C ILE A 237 -2.68 -4.12 4.35
N ARG A 238 -2.34 -2.83 4.19
CA ARG A 238 -3.19 -1.90 3.46
C ARG A 238 -3.39 -2.28 2.00
N PHE A 239 -2.34 -2.75 1.33
CA PHE A 239 -2.46 -3.29 -0.02
C PHE A 239 -3.40 -4.51 -0.06
N ILE A 240 -3.21 -5.48 0.84
CA ILE A 240 -4.02 -6.70 0.91
C ILE A 240 -5.50 -6.36 1.11
N LEU A 241 -5.83 -5.43 2.02
CA LEU A 241 -7.21 -4.98 2.23
C LEU A 241 -7.83 -4.40 0.95
N ASP A 242 -7.12 -3.52 0.26
CA ASP A 242 -7.59 -2.91 -0.99
C ASP A 242 -7.71 -3.96 -2.12
N TRP A 243 -6.78 -4.92 -2.17
CA TRP A 243 -6.80 -6.02 -3.13
C TRP A 243 -7.99 -6.96 -2.89
N ASN A 244 -8.16 -7.47 -1.66
CA ASN A 244 -9.25 -8.37 -1.29
C ASN A 244 -10.61 -7.72 -1.55
N TYR A 245 -10.76 -6.45 -1.18
CA TYR A 245 -11.98 -5.70 -1.49
C TYR A 245 -12.26 -5.67 -3.00
N THR A 246 -11.23 -5.44 -3.81
CA THR A 246 -11.35 -5.24 -5.26
C THR A 246 -11.60 -6.55 -6.00
N THR A 247 -10.84 -7.59 -5.69
CA THR A 247 -10.81 -8.85 -6.44
C THR A 247 -11.70 -9.93 -5.85
N LYS A 248 -12.16 -9.74 -4.60
CA LYS A 248 -12.89 -10.74 -3.80
C LYS A 248 -12.06 -11.98 -3.48
N GLN A 249 -10.76 -11.91 -3.64
CA GLN A 249 -9.81 -12.89 -3.11
C GLN A 249 -9.61 -12.64 -1.60
N ASN A 250 -9.05 -13.62 -0.90
CA ASN A 250 -8.64 -13.45 0.49
C ASN A 250 -7.16 -13.81 0.65
N LEU A 251 -6.30 -12.83 0.45
CA LEU A 251 -4.85 -12.99 0.56
C LEU A 251 -4.36 -13.16 2.00
N PHE A 252 -5.21 -12.92 3.02
CA PHE A 252 -4.84 -13.18 4.42
C PHE A 252 -4.65 -14.66 4.75
N HIS A 253 -5.18 -15.57 3.95
CA HIS A 253 -4.96 -17.01 4.11
C HIS A 253 -3.69 -17.52 3.42
N ASP A 254 -2.96 -16.66 2.72
CA ASP A 254 -1.69 -17.03 2.12
C ASP A 254 -0.53 -16.75 3.09
N GLU A 255 -0.10 -17.80 3.78
CA GLU A 255 0.99 -17.73 4.78
C GLU A 255 2.29 -17.17 4.22
N LYS A 256 2.51 -17.28 2.90
CA LYS A 256 3.70 -16.71 2.23
C LYS A 256 3.69 -15.19 2.23
N LEU A 257 2.48 -14.59 2.20
CA LEU A 257 2.32 -13.13 2.17
C LEU A 257 2.36 -12.51 3.56
N ILE A 258 1.95 -13.25 4.59
CA ILE A 258 1.98 -12.82 5.99
C ILE A 258 3.16 -13.50 6.67
N LYS A 259 4.36 -13.06 6.32
CA LYS A 259 5.57 -13.55 6.98
C LYS A 259 5.58 -13.16 8.45
N GLU A 260 6.13 -14.07 9.26
CA GLU A 260 6.51 -13.79 10.64
C GLU A 260 7.25 -12.44 10.68
N PHE A 261 6.99 -11.67 11.74
CA PHE A 261 7.52 -10.32 11.93
C PHE A 261 9.01 -10.26 11.57
N TRP A 262 9.30 -9.74 10.39
CA TRP A 262 10.66 -9.40 10.03
C TRP A 262 11.04 -8.11 10.76
N HIS A 263 12.17 -8.14 11.43
CA HIS A 263 12.76 -6.96 12.06
C HIS A 263 13.80 -6.40 11.10
N GLY A 264 13.72 -5.10 10.84
CA GLY A 264 14.76 -4.39 10.12
C GLY A 264 15.97 -4.11 11.01
N ASP A 265 17.10 -3.83 10.37
CA ASP A 265 18.33 -3.41 11.04
C ASP A 265 18.43 -1.88 11.19
N GLY A 266 17.40 -1.15 10.75
CA GLY A 266 17.34 0.31 10.81
C GLY A 266 17.03 0.85 12.21
N THR A 267 17.04 2.19 12.33
CA THR A 267 16.79 2.90 13.59
C THR A 267 15.75 4.02 13.46
N ASP A 268 15.09 4.09 12.30
CA ASP A 268 14.09 5.13 12.05
C ASP A 268 12.74 4.76 12.65
N GLY A 269 12.15 5.72 13.36
CA GLY A 269 10.79 5.62 13.90
C GLY A 269 9.75 5.88 12.80
N VAL A 270 8.85 4.93 12.57
CA VAL A 270 7.80 5.04 11.56
C VAL A 270 6.46 4.64 12.12
N GLN A 271 5.42 5.40 11.79
CA GLN A 271 4.03 5.10 12.09
C GLN A 271 3.17 5.33 10.84
N ILE A 272 2.52 4.29 10.34
CA ILE A 272 1.69 4.35 9.14
C ILE A 272 0.24 4.61 9.53
N ILE A 273 -0.29 5.75 9.12
CA ILE A 273 -1.68 6.13 9.32
C ILE A 273 -2.40 6.03 7.99
N SER A 274 -3.55 5.35 7.98
CA SER A 274 -4.38 5.21 6.78
C SER A 274 -5.73 5.87 7.01
N SER A 275 -6.12 6.77 6.12
CA SER A 275 -7.44 7.39 6.09
C SER A 275 -8.20 6.97 4.84
N GLY A 276 -9.50 6.84 4.97
CA GLY A 276 -10.35 6.43 3.86
C GLY A 276 -11.83 6.40 4.25
N PRO A 277 -12.72 6.06 3.32
CA PRO A 277 -14.16 5.99 3.58
C PRO A 277 -14.55 4.83 4.51
N ASP A 278 -13.61 3.98 4.86
CA ASP A 278 -13.72 2.82 5.76
C ASP A 278 -13.38 3.18 7.23
N THR A 279 -12.89 4.40 7.48
CA THR A 279 -12.60 4.87 8.83
C THR A 279 -13.75 5.73 9.38
N GLN A 280 -14.06 5.61 10.69
CA GLN A 280 -15.08 6.41 11.34
C GLN A 280 -14.61 7.86 11.56
N ASN A 281 -13.32 8.06 11.66
CA ASN A 281 -12.67 9.36 11.84
C ASN A 281 -11.84 9.68 10.60
N GLU A 282 -11.81 10.95 10.23
CA GLU A 282 -10.87 11.46 9.22
C GLU A 282 -9.54 11.72 9.91
N GLU A 283 -8.66 10.73 9.96
CA GLU A 283 -7.34 10.84 10.62
C GLU A 283 -6.37 11.75 9.86
N ILE A 284 -6.64 11.99 8.56
CA ILE A 284 -5.85 12.87 7.71
C ILE A 284 -6.79 13.91 7.08
N ARG A 285 -6.59 15.16 7.45
CA ARG A 285 -7.25 16.33 6.83
C ARG A 285 -6.27 17.15 6.02
#